data_c63df0fe717161a3b9406e2f65bb433e
#
_entry.id   c63df0fe717161a3b9406e2f65bb433e
#
_cell.length_a   1.000
_cell.length_b   1.000
_cell.length_c   1.000
_cell.angle_alpha   90.00
_cell.angle_beta   90.00
_cell.angle_gamma   90.00
#
_symmetry.space_group_name_H-M   'P 1'
#
loop_
_entity.id
_entity.type
_entity.pdbx_description
1 polymer ?
#
loop_
_entity_poly.entity_id
_entity_poly.type
_entity_poly.pdbx_seq_one_letter_code
_entity_poly.pdbx_strand_id
1 'polypeptide(L)'
;MLGVFSIDRATAASLEVFHADSLAGPMQELKKAFEGKNPGVTINLTSGTSKQLAERILKGDVCDVFAPSSPAVIDEDLMNKKIAGSGRDAASWYVVFSANEMVVIAAKGNPLGIRQVSDLVKPEVKFVRVTGEKDLATNRTIEFLKKAAALEGKPELAQKIIDGAVVDPTKPNSVPDTVRAVKEGKANAGVVYYSAAIAAKNELDIIRFPAGINLSDTIRNAASVPGTAKNEKDAMGFVKFLLSAQAQSILKETGQPPVVPAIRKGDVPAELK
;
A
#
# COMPACT_ATOMS: atom_id res chain seq x y z
N MET A 1 -5.92 51.91 -26.55
CA MET A 1 -5.79 50.47 -26.78
C MET A 1 -5.76 49.79 -25.43
N LEU A 2 -6.89 49.20 -25.00
CA LEU A 2 -6.91 48.37 -23.78
C LEU A 2 -6.54 46.95 -24.20
N GLY A 3 -5.39 46.50 -23.72
CA GLY A 3 -4.96 45.09 -23.89
C GLY A 3 -5.83 44.18 -23.05
N VAL A 4 -6.59 43.28 -23.71
CA VAL A 4 -7.33 42.20 -23.10
C VAL A 4 -6.29 41.14 -22.71
N PHE A 5 -5.93 41.06 -21.43
CA PHE A 5 -5.20 39.93 -20.89
C PHE A 5 -6.18 38.75 -20.85
N SER A 6 -6.08 37.87 -21.83
CA SER A 6 -6.68 36.53 -21.74
C SER A 6 -6.02 35.78 -20.59
N ILE A 7 -6.71 35.64 -19.47
CA ILE A 7 -6.33 34.69 -18.43
C ILE A 7 -6.68 33.32 -19.02
N ASP A 8 -5.66 32.61 -19.51
CA ASP A 8 -5.78 31.20 -19.82
C ASP A 8 -6.19 30.48 -18.54
N ARG A 9 -7.47 30.16 -18.40
CA ARG A 9 -7.95 29.27 -17.35
C ARG A 9 -7.37 27.90 -17.67
N ALA A 10 -6.26 27.55 -17.01
CA ALA A 10 -5.79 26.17 -16.98
C ALA A 10 -6.99 25.30 -16.60
N THR A 11 -7.41 24.42 -17.50
CA THR A 11 -8.46 23.43 -17.21
C THR A 11 -7.94 22.57 -16.06
N ALA A 12 -8.72 22.52 -14.97
CA ALA A 12 -8.37 21.72 -13.80
C ALA A 12 -8.14 20.26 -14.25
N ALA A 13 -6.91 19.78 -14.07
CA ALA A 13 -6.59 18.39 -14.39
C ALA A 13 -7.05 17.47 -13.26
N SER A 14 -7.70 16.36 -13.62
CA SER A 14 -8.07 15.30 -12.68
C SER A 14 -7.14 14.11 -12.89
N LEU A 15 -6.38 13.71 -11.86
CA LEU A 15 -5.53 12.52 -11.87
C LEU A 15 -6.24 11.34 -11.23
N GLU A 16 -6.38 10.25 -11.97
CA GLU A 16 -6.89 8.98 -11.46
C GLU A 16 -5.71 8.15 -10.91
N VAL A 17 -5.61 8.03 -9.60
CA VAL A 17 -4.53 7.32 -8.92
C VAL A 17 -5.05 6.02 -8.33
N PHE A 18 -4.60 4.90 -8.88
CA PHE A 18 -4.87 3.57 -8.33
C PHE A 18 -3.77 3.18 -7.36
N HIS A 19 -4.12 2.83 -6.13
CA HIS A 19 -3.13 2.46 -5.11
C HIS A 19 -3.55 1.24 -4.30
N ALA A 20 -2.57 0.50 -3.80
CA ALA A 20 -2.82 -0.62 -2.88
C ALA A 20 -3.50 -0.13 -1.59
N ASP A 21 -4.34 -0.98 -0.97
CA ASP A 21 -5.05 -0.69 0.27
C ASP A 21 -4.10 -0.28 1.42
N SER A 22 -2.90 -0.86 1.47
CA SER A 22 -1.87 -0.52 2.45
C SER A 22 -1.32 0.91 2.31
N LEU A 23 -1.57 1.57 1.18
CA LEU A 23 -1.18 2.95 0.90
C LEU A 23 -2.31 3.97 1.15
N ALA A 24 -3.50 3.54 1.56
CA ALA A 24 -4.66 4.43 1.68
C ALA A 24 -4.40 5.66 2.56
N GLY A 25 -3.88 5.48 3.77
CA GLY A 25 -3.53 6.59 4.66
C GLY A 25 -2.43 7.50 4.09
N PRO A 26 -1.26 6.97 3.71
CA PRO A 26 -0.19 7.73 3.08
C PRO A 26 -0.65 8.52 1.85
N MET A 27 -1.43 7.92 0.95
CA MET A 27 -1.90 8.57 -0.28
C MET A 27 -2.84 9.74 -0.02
N GLN A 28 -3.64 9.73 1.04
CA GLN A 28 -4.46 10.88 1.42
C GLN A 28 -3.60 12.09 1.79
N GLU A 29 -2.55 11.90 2.59
CA GLU A 29 -1.65 12.99 2.98
C GLU A 29 -0.79 13.47 1.81
N LEU A 30 -0.32 12.55 0.95
CA LEU A 30 0.42 12.89 -0.27
C LEU A 30 -0.45 13.67 -1.26
N LYS A 31 -1.71 13.25 -1.47
CA LYS A 31 -2.70 13.98 -2.26
C LYS A 31 -2.84 15.41 -1.76
N LYS A 32 -3.17 15.58 -0.48
CA LYS A 32 -3.36 16.89 0.14
C LYS A 32 -2.13 17.81 -0.04
N ALA A 33 -0.92 17.25 0.16
CA ALA A 33 0.31 18.02 0.00
C ALA A 33 0.61 18.39 -1.45
N PHE A 34 0.29 17.50 -2.41
CA PHE A 34 0.48 17.76 -3.84
C PHE A 34 -0.52 18.79 -4.38
N GLU A 35 -1.81 18.62 -4.09
CA GLU A 35 -2.87 19.55 -4.50
C GLU A 35 -2.64 20.96 -3.94
N GLY A 36 -2.15 21.05 -2.69
CA GLY A 36 -1.80 22.35 -2.08
C GLY A 36 -0.71 23.12 -2.80
N LYS A 37 0.16 22.45 -3.56
CA LYS A 37 1.21 23.06 -4.40
C LYS A 37 0.82 23.20 -5.86
N ASN A 38 -0.22 22.50 -6.29
CA ASN A 38 -0.66 22.45 -7.68
C ASN A 38 -2.17 22.76 -7.75
N PRO A 39 -2.56 24.03 -7.53
CA PRO A 39 -3.99 24.42 -7.36
C PRO A 39 -4.89 24.14 -8.57
N GLY A 40 -4.31 23.74 -9.71
CA GLY A 40 -5.07 23.32 -10.90
C GLY A 40 -5.23 21.80 -11.04
N VAL A 41 -4.73 21.01 -10.07
CA VAL A 41 -4.77 19.54 -10.14
C VAL A 41 -5.60 18.99 -9.00
N THR A 42 -6.49 18.05 -9.31
CA THR A 42 -7.26 17.27 -8.34
C THR A 42 -6.90 15.79 -8.48
N ILE A 43 -6.66 15.09 -7.37
CA ILE A 43 -6.34 13.66 -7.37
C ILE A 43 -7.56 12.86 -6.90
N ASN A 44 -8.00 11.91 -7.71
CA ASN A 44 -9.00 10.91 -7.34
C ASN A 44 -8.30 9.61 -6.95
N LEU A 45 -8.47 9.17 -5.72
CA LEU A 45 -7.82 7.96 -5.19
C LEU A 45 -8.76 6.77 -5.31
N THR A 46 -8.29 5.70 -5.95
CA THR A 46 -8.97 4.40 -5.99
C THR A 46 -8.11 3.37 -5.25
N SER A 47 -8.62 2.89 -4.12
CA SER A 47 -7.99 1.84 -3.30
C SER A 47 -8.43 0.45 -3.74
N GLY A 48 -7.55 -0.53 -3.63
CA GLY A 48 -7.87 -1.94 -3.93
C GLY A 48 -6.66 -2.85 -3.80
N THR A 49 -6.85 -4.15 -4.06
CA THR A 49 -5.71 -5.06 -4.15
C THR A 49 -4.91 -4.77 -5.41
N SER A 50 -3.58 -4.80 -5.31
CA SER A 50 -2.69 -4.42 -6.41
C SER A 50 -2.97 -5.18 -7.70
N LYS A 51 -3.27 -6.49 -7.61
CA LYS A 51 -3.56 -7.32 -8.79
C LYS A 51 -4.89 -6.98 -9.45
N GLN A 52 -5.95 -6.74 -8.66
CA GLN A 52 -7.25 -6.32 -9.20
C GLN A 52 -7.15 -4.96 -9.92
N LEU A 53 -6.37 -4.02 -9.37
CA LEU A 53 -6.14 -2.73 -9.99
C LEU A 53 -5.33 -2.85 -11.29
N ALA A 54 -4.33 -3.74 -11.34
CA ALA A 54 -3.59 -4.05 -12.56
C ALA A 54 -4.50 -4.66 -13.64
N GLU A 55 -5.40 -5.57 -13.28
CA GLU A 55 -6.39 -6.13 -14.21
C GLU A 55 -7.32 -5.05 -14.78
N ARG A 56 -7.72 -4.05 -13.98
CA ARG A 56 -8.52 -2.92 -14.45
C ARG A 56 -7.77 -2.08 -15.47
N ILE A 57 -6.49 -1.81 -15.25
CA ILE A 57 -5.61 -1.11 -16.21
C ILE A 57 -5.54 -1.90 -17.53
N LEU A 58 -5.35 -3.22 -17.48
CA LEU A 58 -5.32 -4.06 -18.68
C LEU A 58 -6.65 -4.06 -19.44
N LYS A 59 -7.78 -3.89 -18.75
CA LYS A 59 -9.12 -3.74 -19.37
C LYS A 59 -9.37 -2.36 -19.95
N GLY A 60 -8.47 -1.38 -19.72
CA GLY A 60 -8.56 -0.03 -20.28
C GLY A 60 -9.15 1.02 -19.33
N ASP A 61 -9.34 0.70 -18.04
CA ASP A 61 -9.75 1.71 -17.06
C ASP A 61 -8.69 2.82 -17.00
N VAL A 62 -9.13 4.07 -16.97
CA VAL A 62 -8.24 5.23 -16.86
C VAL A 62 -7.52 5.18 -15.52
N CYS A 63 -6.20 5.20 -15.60
CA CYS A 63 -5.31 5.29 -14.44
C CYS A 63 -4.12 6.15 -14.84
N ASP A 64 -3.96 7.30 -14.21
CA ASP A 64 -2.84 8.20 -14.48
C ASP A 64 -1.59 7.80 -13.68
N VAL A 65 -1.77 7.35 -12.44
CA VAL A 65 -0.68 6.80 -11.63
C VAL A 65 -1.11 5.51 -10.95
N PHE A 66 -0.32 4.45 -11.14
CA PHE A 66 -0.50 3.18 -10.46
C PHE A 66 0.54 2.99 -9.36
N ALA A 67 0.10 2.78 -8.13
CA ALA A 67 0.95 2.61 -6.96
C ALA A 67 0.67 1.27 -6.22
N PRO A 68 1.18 0.13 -6.72
CA PRO A 68 1.03 -1.17 -6.07
C PRO A 68 1.96 -1.32 -4.86
N SER A 69 1.62 -2.25 -3.96
CA SER A 69 2.43 -2.62 -2.80
C SER A 69 3.55 -3.61 -3.12
N SER A 70 3.80 -3.90 -4.39
CA SER A 70 4.92 -4.70 -4.89
C SER A 70 5.29 -4.30 -6.30
N PRO A 71 6.59 -4.07 -6.61
CA PRO A 71 7.07 -3.87 -7.98
C PRO A 71 6.75 -5.07 -8.88
N ALA A 72 6.72 -6.28 -8.33
CA ALA A 72 6.42 -7.51 -9.08
C ALA A 72 5.05 -7.44 -9.79
N VAL A 73 4.08 -6.72 -9.24
CA VAL A 73 2.78 -6.54 -9.91
C VAL A 73 2.93 -5.74 -11.20
N ILE A 74 3.83 -4.75 -11.25
CA ILE A 74 4.11 -4.04 -12.50
C ILE A 74 4.89 -4.95 -13.45
N ASP A 75 5.93 -5.63 -12.95
CA ASP A 75 6.78 -6.53 -13.76
C ASP A 75 5.96 -7.66 -14.40
N GLU A 76 5.16 -8.36 -13.61
CA GLU A 76 4.50 -9.60 -14.03
C GLU A 76 3.13 -9.35 -14.67
N ASP A 77 2.41 -8.34 -14.18
CA ASP A 77 1.01 -8.12 -14.56
C ASP A 77 0.82 -6.97 -15.57
N LEU A 78 1.81 -6.08 -15.77
CA LEU A 78 1.68 -4.96 -16.70
C LEU A 78 2.80 -4.84 -17.74
N MET A 79 4.09 -5.02 -17.35
CA MET A 79 5.20 -4.91 -18.31
C MET A 79 5.09 -6.00 -19.37
N ASN A 80 5.37 -5.63 -20.62
CA ASN A 80 5.22 -6.50 -21.80
C ASN A 80 3.77 -6.97 -22.07
N LYS A 81 2.77 -6.32 -21.47
CA LYS A 81 1.35 -6.59 -21.75
C LYS A 81 0.69 -5.39 -22.43
N LYS A 82 -0.31 -5.68 -23.24
CA LYS A 82 -1.07 -4.67 -23.97
C LYS A 82 -2.43 -4.42 -23.31
N ILE A 83 -2.85 -3.17 -23.34
CA ILE A 83 -4.19 -2.75 -22.88
C ILE A 83 -5.22 -3.21 -23.90
N ALA A 84 -6.29 -3.81 -23.42
CA ALA A 84 -7.40 -4.27 -24.26
C ALA A 84 -7.99 -3.10 -25.10
N GLY A 85 -8.26 -3.38 -26.36
CA GLY A 85 -8.87 -2.43 -27.28
C GLY A 85 -7.95 -1.33 -27.84
N SER A 86 -6.88 -0.93 -27.14
CA SER A 86 -5.96 0.12 -27.59
C SER A 86 -4.65 -0.42 -28.18
N GLY A 87 -4.21 -1.61 -27.76
CA GLY A 87 -2.92 -2.18 -28.13
C GLY A 87 -1.70 -1.46 -27.56
N ARG A 88 -1.89 -0.41 -26.74
CA ARG A 88 -0.81 0.30 -26.05
C ARG A 88 -0.17 -0.58 -24.99
N ASP A 89 1.11 -0.35 -24.69
CA ASP A 89 1.78 -1.01 -23.58
C ASP A 89 1.13 -0.59 -22.25
N ALA A 90 0.88 -1.55 -21.35
CA ALA A 90 0.23 -1.26 -20.07
C ALA A 90 1.18 -0.54 -19.12
N ALA A 91 2.47 -0.92 -19.10
CA ALA A 91 3.53 -0.19 -18.42
C ALA A 91 4.88 -0.52 -19.08
N SER A 92 5.84 0.42 -19.02
CA SER A 92 7.22 0.22 -19.52
C SER A 92 8.28 0.49 -18.45
N TRP A 93 7.90 1.03 -17.31
CA TRP A 93 8.82 1.39 -16.23
C TRP A 93 8.11 1.51 -14.89
N TYR A 94 8.91 1.56 -13.82
CA TYR A 94 8.47 2.00 -12.50
C TYR A 94 9.61 2.58 -11.67
N VAL A 95 9.25 3.27 -10.60
CA VAL A 95 10.15 3.68 -9.51
C VAL A 95 9.65 3.09 -8.20
N VAL A 96 10.57 2.60 -7.35
CA VAL A 96 10.25 2.19 -5.98
C VAL A 96 10.48 3.39 -5.07
N PHE A 97 9.44 3.86 -4.41
CA PHE A 97 9.48 5.10 -3.64
C PHE A 97 9.40 4.90 -2.12
N SER A 98 8.84 3.78 -1.65
CA SER A 98 8.73 3.49 -0.21
C SER A 98 8.76 2.01 0.10
N ALA A 99 8.87 1.70 1.39
CA ALA A 99 8.81 0.36 1.96
C ALA A 99 7.64 0.27 2.97
N ASN A 100 7.40 -0.92 3.49
CA ASN A 100 6.47 -1.15 4.59
C ASN A 100 6.96 -2.33 5.43
N GLU A 101 6.32 -2.60 6.55
CA GLU A 101 6.59 -3.77 7.38
C GLU A 101 5.29 -4.38 7.90
N MET A 102 5.35 -5.65 8.33
CA MET A 102 4.27 -6.32 9.01
C MET A 102 4.42 -6.14 10.52
N VAL A 103 3.28 -5.89 11.18
CA VAL A 103 3.20 -5.71 12.63
C VAL A 103 2.01 -6.46 13.20
N VAL A 104 2.06 -6.77 14.50
CA VAL A 104 0.87 -7.16 15.26
C VAL A 104 0.22 -5.90 15.82
N ILE A 105 -1.08 -5.78 15.66
CA ILE A 105 -1.91 -4.79 16.37
C ILE A 105 -2.65 -5.49 17.50
N ALA A 106 -2.81 -4.77 18.62
CA ALA A 106 -3.58 -5.23 19.77
C ALA A 106 -4.59 -4.16 20.19
N ALA A 107 -5.63 -4.59 20.91
CA ALA A 107 -6.56 -3.67 21.57
C ALA A 107 -5.81 -2.66 22.43
N LYS A 108 -6.31 -1.41 22.53
CA LYS A 108 -5.65 -0.31 23.26
C LYS A 108 -5.34 -0.69 24.70
N GLY A 109 -4.11 -0.40 25.13
CA GLY A 109 -3.56 -0.81 26.41
C GLY A 109 -3.04 -2.24 26.45
N ASN A 110 -3.15 -3.00 25.35
CA ASN A 110 -2.70 -4.38 25.21
C ASN A 110 -3.06 -5.26 26.45
N PRO A 111 -4.34 -5.37 26.80
CA PRO A 111 -4.77 -5.97 28.08
C PRO A 111 -4.39 -7.46 28.21
N LEU A 112 -4.15 -8.15 27.10
CA LEU A 112 -3.72 -9.55 27.08
C LEU A 112 -2.20 -9.73 27.02
N GLY A 113 -1.42 -8.64 27.10
CA GLY A 113 0.03 -8.67 27.15
C GLY A 113 0.69 -9.35 25.95
N ILE A 114 0.16 -9.12 24.74
CA ILE A 114 0.68 -9.71 23.50
C ILE A 114 2.03 -9.05 23.18
N ARG A 115 3.10 -9.86 23.07
CA ARG A 115 4.47 -9.40 22.79
C ARG A 115 5.14 -10.17 21.66
N GLN A 116 4.68 -11.38 21.38
CA GLN A 116 5.24 -12.31 20.42
C GLN A 116 4.10 -13.09 19.74
N VAL A 117 4.38 -13.78 18.64
CA VAL A 117 3.33 -14.47 17.89
C VAL A 117 2.79 -15.71 18.60
N SER A 118 3.56 -16.34 19.49
CA SER A 118 3.06 -17.44 20.32
C SER A 118 1.99 -16.99 21.33
N ASP A 119 1.86 -15.71 21.63
CA ASP A 119 0.76 -15.20 22.45
C ASP A 119 -0.58 -15.26 21.72
N LEU A 120 -0.56 -15.29 20.36
CA LEU A 120 -1.78 -15.32 19.53
C LEU A 120 -2.55 -16.64 19.60
N VAL A 121 -1.94 -17.71 20.15
CA VAL A 121 -2.62 -19.00 20.32
C VAL A 121 -3.16 -19.24 21.74
N LYS A 122 -3.06 -18.24 22.62
CA LYS A 122 -3.65 -18.31 23.97
C LYS A 122 -5.18 -18.37 23.84
N PRO A 123 -5.88 -19.19 24.69
CA PRO A 123 -7.32 -19.39 24.59
C PRO A 123 -8.16 -18.13 24.65
N GLU A 124 -7.67 -17.11 25.39
CA GLU A 124 -8.35 -15.83 25.58
C GLU A 124 -8.13 -14.85 24.41
N VAL A 125 -7.22 -15.16 23.48
CA VAL A 125 -6.88 -14.26 22.35
C VAL A 125 -7.73 -14.62 21.12
N LYS A 126 -8.59 -13.69 20.72
CA LYS A 126 -9.27 -13.71 19.43
C LYS A 126 -8.39 -12.99 18.42
N PHE A 127 -7.71 -13.75 17.58
CA PHE A 127 -6.82 -13.25 16.54
C PHE A 127 -7.54 -13.14 15.20
N VAL A 128 -7.36 -12.02 14.50
CA VAL A 128 -7.87 -11.79 13.14
C VAL A 128 -6.73 -11.52 12.17
N ARG A 129 -6.89 -11.90 10.91
CA ARG A 129 -5.89 -11.66 9.87
C ARG A 129 -6.53 -11.34 8.52
N VAL A 130 -5.73 -10.76 7.65
CA VAL A 130 -6.11 -10.58 6.25
C VAL A 130 -6.28 -11.93 5.56
N THR A 131 -7.34 -12.07 4.76
CA THR A 131 -7.63 -13.23 3.94
C THR A 131 -8.11 -12.80 2.56
N GLY A 132 -7.67 -13.51 1.53
CA GLY A 132 -8.09 -13.30 0.15
C GLY A 132 -7.27 -14.19 -0.78
N GLU A 133 -7.91 -14.73 -1.79
CA GLU A 133 -7.22 -15.49 -2.82
C GLU A 133 -6.35 -14.54 -3.66
N LYS A 134 -5.07 -14.91 -3.89
CA LYS A 134 -4.09 -14.10 -4.63
C LYS A 134 -3.80 -12.70 -4.05
N ASP A 135 -4.21 -12.42 -2.81
CA ASP A 135 -3.93 -11.16 -2.15
C ASP A 135 -2.53 -11.14 -1.53
N LEU A 136 -1.77 -10.07 -1.82
CA LEU A 136 -0.40 -9.91 -1.32
C LEU A 136 -0.36 -9.73 0.21
N ALA A 137 -1.34 -9.06 0.81
CA ALA A 137 -1.37 -8.87 2.26
C ALA A 137 -1.61 -10.20 2.98
N THR A 138 -2.44 -11.09 2.41
CA THR A 138 -2.63 -12.46 2.89
C THR A 138 -1.34 -13.24 2.89
N ASN A 139 -0.62 -13.25 1.76
CA ASN A 139 0.65 -13.99 1.61
C ASN A 139 1.72 -13.46 2.57
N ARG A 140 1.84 -12.14 2.71
CA ARG A 140 2.78 -11.49 3.63
C ARG A 140 2.44 -11.74 5.09
N THR A 141 1.16 -11.78 5.45
CA THR A 141 0.72 -12.15 6.80
C THR A 141 1.17 -13.57 7.14
N ILE A 142 0.98 -14.52 6.21
CA ILE A 142 1.40 -15.92 6.38
C ILE A 142 2.92 -16.01 6.49
N GLU A 143 3.67 -15.34 5.62
CA GLU A 143 5.13 -15.32 5.63
C GLU A 143 5.67 -14.73 6.95
N PHE A 144 5.11 -13.60 7.38
CA PHE A 144 5.47 -12.95 8.64
C PHE A 144 5.24 -13.90 9.84
N LEU A 145 4.08 -14.53 9.94
CA LEU A 145 3.76 -15.46 11.02
C LEU A 145 4.72 -16.66 11.05
N LYS A 146 5.07 -17.21 9.88
CA LYS A 146 6.06 -18.31 9.77
C LYS A 146 7.45 -17.88 10.25
N LYS A 147 7.93 -16.71 9.80
CA LYS A 147 9.23 -16.18 10.23
C LYS A 147 9.27 -15.85 11.72
N ALA A 148 8.22 -15.26 12.25
CA ALA A 148 8.14 -14.89 13.67
C ALA A 148 8.07 -16.14 14.57
N ALA A 149 7.25 -17.14 14.23
CA ALA A 149 7.16 -18.39 14.97
C ALA A 149 8.49 -19.18 14.95
N ALA A 150 9.20 -19.18 13.81
CA ALA A 150 10.50 -19.80 13.67
C ALA A 150 11.55 -19.11 14.56
N LEU A 151 11.55 -17.77 14.64
CA LEU A 151 12.43 -17.02 15.55
C LEU A 151 12.18 -17.39 17.02
N GLU A 152 10.93 -17.64 17.39
CA GLU A 152 10.56 -18.08 18.75
C GLU A 152 10.91 -19.56 19.02
N GLY A 153 11.52 -20.26 18.05
CA GLY A 153 11.84 -21.69 18.15
C GLY A 153 10.61 -22.60 18.11
N LYS A 154 9.48 -22.11 17.59
CA LYS A 154 8.17 -22.80 17.59
C LYS A 154 7.50 -22.74 16.19
N PRO A 155 8.19 -23.18 15.12
CA PRO A 155 7.70 -23.02 13.74
C PRO A 155 6.32 -23.67 13.51
N GLU A 156 5.98 -24.71 14.26
CA GLU A 156 4.68 -25.40 14.22
C GLU A 156 3.51 -24.49 14.64
N LEU A 157 3.76 -23.46 15.44
CA LEU A 157 2.70 -22.53 15.85
C LEU A 157 2.19 -21.67 14.70
N ALA A 158 2.98 -21.44 13.67
CA ALA A 158 2.55 -20.61 12.54
C ALA A 158 1.23 -21.11 11.93
N GLN A 159 1.13 -22.42 11.65
CA GLN A 159 -0.09 -22.99 11.10
C GLN A 159 -1.25 -22.92 12.09
N LYS A 160 -1.00 -23.19 13.38
CA LYS A 160 -2.02 -23.07 14.43
C LYS A 160 -2.58 -21.66 14.55
N ILE A 161 -1.73 -20.62 14.44
CA ILE A 161 -2.15 -19.20 14.44
C ILE A 161 -2.99 -18.89 13.20
N ILE A 162 -2.55 -19.36 12.03
CA ILE A 162 -3.24 -19.12 10.74
C ILE A 162 -4.65 -19.74 10.76
N ASP A 163 -4.78 -20.97 11.22
CA ASP A 163 -6.04 -21.73 11.25
C ASP A 163 -6.98 -21.28 12.37
N GLY A 164 -6.40 -20.81 13.49
CA GLY A 164 -7.16 -20.29 14.64
C GLY A 164 -7.67 -18.87 14.47
N ALA A 165 -7.37 -18.21 13.35
CA ALA A 165 -7.83 -16.84 13.13
C ALA A 165 -9.35 -16.76 12.99
N VAL A 166 -9.95 -15.77 13.68
CA VAL A 166 -11.40 -15.49 13.60
C VAL A 166 -11.66 -14.70 12.33
N VAL A 167 -11.99 -15.40 11.25
CA VAL A 167 -12.31 -14.83 9.93
C VAL A 167 -13.57 -15.45 9.38
N ASP A 168 -14.35 -14.68 8.62
CA ASP A 168 -15.50 -15.20 7.90
C ASP A 168 -14.99 -16.00 6.68
N PRO A 169 -15.25 -17.32 6.61
CA PRO A 169 -14.76 -18.14 5.50
C PRO A 169 -15.48 -17.86 4.17
N THR A 170 -16.57 -17.11 4.18
CA THR A 170 -17.41 -16.85 2.99
C THR A 170 -16.97 -15.61 2.22
N LYS A 171 -16.10 -14.79 2.79
CA LYS A 171 -15.62 -13.53 2.16
C LYS A 171 -14.19 -13.20 2.56
N PRO A 172 -13.46 -12.47 1.70
CA PRO A 172 -12.15 -11.92 2.05
C PRO A 172 -12.24 -10.96 3.25
N ASN A 173 -11.20 -10.96 4.09
CA ASN A 173 -11.01 -9.99 5.17
C ASN A 173 -9.86 -9.06 4.78
N SER A 174 -10.15 -7.80 4.52
CA SER A 174 -9.17 -6.82 4.08
C SER A 174 -8.30 -6.27 5.21
N VAL A 175 -7.25 -5.49 4.88
CA VAL A 175 -6.44 -4.77 5.87
C VAL A 175 -7.31 -3.81 6.71
N PRO A 176 -8.18 -2.96 6.11
CA PRO A 176 -9.11 -2.12 6.88
C PRO A 176 -10.07 -2.92 7.78
N ASP A 177 -10.57 -4.07 7.30
CA ASP A 177 -11.46 -4.92 8.10
C ASP A 177 -10.74 -5.51 9.33
N THR A 178 -9.48 -5.93 9.16
CA THR A 178 -8.63 -6.42 10.26
C THR A 178 -8.43 -5.34 11.32
N VAL A 179 -8.07 -4.12 10.91
CA VAL A 179 -7.92 -2.97 11.82
C VAL A 179 -9.23 -2.68 12.55
N ARG A 180 -10.34 -2.63 11.81
CA ARG A 180 -11.67 -2.36 12.36
C ARG A 180 -12.10 -3.41 13.38
N ALA A 181 -11.87 -4.70 13.11
CA ALA A 181 -12.24 -5.79 14.02
C ALA A 181 -11.56 -5.66 15.39
N VAL A 182 -10.29 -5.23 15.42
CA VAL A 182 -9.57 -5.00 16.69
C VAL A 182 -10.04 -3.71 17.36
N LYS A 183 -10.27 -2.63 16.62
CA LYS A 183 -10.81 -1.37 17.17
C LYS A 183 -12.19 -1.54 17.82
N GLU A 184 -13.05 -2.34 17.20
CA GLU A 184 -14.42 -2.59 17.68
C GLU A 184 -14.49 -3.69 18.75
N GLY A 185 -13.36 -4.27 19.17
CA GLY A 185 -13.30 -5.34 20.18
C GLY A 185 -13.84 -6.70 19.70
N LYS A 186 -14.06 -6.87 18.39
CA LYS A 186 -14.44 -8.16 17.79
C LYS A 186 -13.29 -9.15 17.81
N ALA A 187 -12.06 -8.64 17.81
CA ALA A 187 -10.82 -9.37 17.99
C ALA A 187 -9.92 -8.64 19.01
N ASN A 188 -8.96 -9.35 19.60
CA ASN A 188 -8.01 -8.79 20.55
C ASN A 188 -6.69 -8.39 19.88
N ALA A 189 -6.36 -9.06 18.77
CA ALA A 189 -5.15 -8.84 18.00
C ALA A 189 -5.36 -9.12 16.51
N GLY A 190 -4.48 -8.54 15.69
CA GLY A 190 -4.43 -8.79 14.25
C GLY A 190 -3.04 -8.57 13.69
N VAL A 191 -2.80 -9.05 12.46
CA VAL A 191 -1.58 -8.76 11.69
C VAL A 191 -1.94 -7.89 10.51
N VAL A 192 -1.24 -6.75 10.38
CA VAL A 192 -1.44 -5.78 9.30
C VAL A 192 -0.12 -5.12 8.92
N TYR A 193 -0.14 -4.30 7.88
CA TYR A 193 0.97 -3.41 7.56
C TYR A 193 1.11 -2.29 8.61
N TYR A 194 2.35 -1.88 8.88
CA TYR A 194 2.64 -0.79 9.82
C TYR A 194 1.95 0.52 9.43
N SER A 195 1.85 0.84 8.14
CA SER A 195 1.12 2.03 7.69
C SER A 195 -0.36 2.04 8.09
N ALA A 196 -1.02 0.88 8.06
CA ALA A 196 -2.40 0.77 8.52
C ALA A 196 -2.50 0.85 10.04
N ALA A 197 -1.52 0.27 10.75
CA ALA A 197 -1.44 0.33 12.21
C ALA A 197 -1.20 1.77 12.72
N ILE A 198 -0.26 2.51 12.10
CA ILE A 198 0.09 3.87 12.51
C ILE A 198 -1.08 4.84 12.31
N ALA A 199 -1.91 4.62 11.30
CA ALA A 199 -3.13 5.40 11.08
C ALA A 199 -4.15 5.24 12.25
N ALA A 200 -4.09 4.13 12.97
CA ALA A 200 -4.96 3.81 14.11
C ALA A 200 -4.24 3.84 15.48
N LYS A 201 -3.03 4.40 15.57
CA LYS A 201 -2.16 4.36 16.77
C LYS A 201 -2.79 4.93 18.06
N ASN A 202 -3.77 5.82 17.92
CA ASN A 202 -4.48 6.38 19.07
C ASN A 202 -5.50 5.41 19.66
N GLU A 203 -5.95 4.41 18.88
CA GLU A 203 -7.01 3.47 19.22
C GLU A 203 -6.49 2.03 19.41
N LEU A 204 -5.27 1.75 18.98
CA LEU A 204 -4.64 0.43 19.03
C LEU A 204 -3.21 0.53 19.56
N ASP A 205 -2.70 -0.58 20.10
CA ASP A 205 -1.27 -0.75 20.37
C ASP A 205 -0.61 -1.50 19.22
N ILE A 206 0.65 -1.15 18.93
CA ILE A 206 1.42 -1.68 17.81
C ILE A 206 2.64 -2.43 18.37
N ILE A 207 2.72 -3.72 18.06
CA ILE A 207 3.84 -4.59 18.42
C ILE A 207 4.69 -4.79 17.17
N ARG A 208 5.90 -4.25 17.17
CA ARG A 208 6.87 -4.35 16.07
C ARG A 208 7.83 -5.50 16.28
N PHE A 209 8.33 -6.03 15.17
CA PHE A 209 9.27 -7.15 15.13
C PHE A 209 10.59 -6.72 14.48
N PRO A 210 11.72 -7.44 14.74
CA PRO A 210 12.99 -7.14 14.10
C PRO A 210 12.94 -7.17 12.57
N ALA A 211 13.84 -6.41 11.93
CA ALA A 211 14.05 -6.49 10.48
C ALA A 211 14.37 -7.94 10.05
N GLY A 212 14.00 -8.30 8.83
CA GLY A 212 14.10 -9.66 8.31
C GLY A 212 12.92 -10.57 8.70
N ILE A 213 12.23 -10.28 9.83
CA ILE A 213 11.00 -10.98 10.23
C ILE A 213 9.78 -10.19 9.80
N ASN A 214 9.81 -8.88 10.06
CA ASN A 214 8.73 -7.95 9.74
C ASN A 214 8.59 -7.66 8.23
N LEU A 215 9.38 -8.29 7.38
CA LEU A 215 9.41 -8.15 5.91
C LEU A 215 9.76 -6.74 5.40
N SER A 216 10.36 -5.88 6.24
CA SER A 216 10.73 -4.52 5.84
C SER A 216 11.83 -4.47 4.78
N ASP A 217 12.55 -5.55 4.56
CA ASP A 217 13.56 -5.73 3.52
C ASP A 217 12.96 -6.13 2.15
N THR A 218 11.76 -6.68 2.14
CA THR A 218 11.11 -7.21 0.92
C THR A 218 9.87 -6.40 0.49
N ILE A 219 9.14 -5.79 1.43
CA ILE A 219 7.96 -4.99 1.08
C ILE A 219 8.41 -3.67 0.47
N ARG A 220 8.06 -3.47 -0.80
CA ARG A 220 8.38 -2.27 -1.58
C ARG A 220 7.14 -1.77 -2.29
N ASN A 221 6.90 -0.46 -2.24
CA ASN A 221 5.85 0.17 -3.04
C ASN A 221 6.47 0.84 -4.24
N ALA A 222 5.88 0.61 -5.39
CA ALA A 222 6.33 1.19 -6.64
C ALA A 222 5.31 2.21 -7.16
N ALA A 223 5.71 3.02 -8.13
CA ALA A 223 4.82 3.90 -8.88
C ALA A 223 5.20 3.88 -10.36
N SER A 224 4.19 3.93 -11.22
CA SER A 224 4.31 4.00 -12.68
C SER A 224 3.20 4.88 -13.25
N VAL A 225 3.40 5.41 -14.44
CA VAL A 225 2.37 6.02 -15.28
C VAL A 225 1.97 4.98 -16.34
N PRO A 226 0.79 4.33 -16.20
CA PRO A 226 0.34 3.32 -17.15
C PRO A 226 -0.03 3.89 -18.51
N GLY A 227 -0.08 3.03 -19.53
CA GLY A 227 -0.50 3.41 -20.87
C GLY A 227 -1.98 3.83 -20.98
N THR A 228 -2.77 3.70 -19.93
CA THR A 228 -4.14 4.23 -19.82
C THR A 228 -4.21 5.68 -19.35
N ALA A 229 -3.07 6.28 -18.97
CA ALA A 229 -3.01 7.65 -18.49
C ALA A 229 -3.54 8.64 -19.53
N LYS A 230 -4.29 9.63 -19.07
CA LYS A 230 -4.81 10.74 -19.87
C LYS A 230 -4.10 12.06 -19.58
N ASN A 231 -3.57 12.20 -18.37
CA ASN A 231 -2.89 13.41 -17.90
C ASN A 231 -1.42 13.09 -17.58
N GLU A 232 -0.67 12.57 -18.58
CA GLU A 232 0.71 12.06 -18.39
C GLU A 232 1.64 13.10 -17.74
N LYS A 233 1.57 14.38 -18.13
CA LYS A 233 2.41 15.44 -17.57
C LYS A 233 2.20 15.61 -16.05
N ASP A 234 0.95 15.70 -15.62
CA ASP A 234 0.64 15.89 -14.19
C ASP A 234 0.85 14.59 -13.41
N ALA A 235 0.61 13.43 -14.03
CA ALA A 235 0.94 12.12 -13.48
C ALA A 235 2.46 11.99 -13.21
N MET A 236 3.30 12.38 -14.16
CA MET A 236 4.75 12.44 -13.98
C MET A 236 5.15 13.41 -12.88
N GLY A 237 4.48 14.57 -12.81
CA GLY A 237 4.64 15.54 -11.73
C GLY A 237 4.35 14.92 -10.36
N PHE A 238 3.28 14.13 -10.25
CA PHE A 238 2.94 13.44 -9.01
C PHE A 238 3.95 12.33 -8.67
N VAL A 239 4.40 11.51 -9.64
CA VAL A 239 5.45 10.51 -9.40
C VAL A 239 6.75 11.18 -8.95
N LYS A 240 7.16 12.29 -9.58
CA LYS A 240 8.32 13.09 -9.14
C LYS A 240 8.15 13.63 -7.71
N PHE A 241 6.94 14.08 -7.36
CA PHE A 241 6.62 14.52 -6.01
C PHE A 241 6.79 13.38 -4.99
N LEU A 242 6.38 12.14 -5.30
CA LEU A 242 6.59 10.96 -4.42
C LEU A 242 8.05 10.76 -4.03
N LEU A 243 8.99 11.18 -4.88
CA LEU A 243 10.45 11.10 -4.65
C LEU A 243 11.02 12.33 -3.93
N SER A 244 10.23 13.38 -3.71
CA SER A 244 10.68 14.62 -3.08
C SER A 244 10.89 14.47 -1.57
N ALA A 245 11.72 15.34 -0.98
CA ALA A 245 11.96 15.36 0.46
C ALA A 245 10.66 15.54 1.28
N GLN A 246 9.70 16.35 0.79
CA GLN A 246 8.42 16.55 1.45
C GLN A 246 7.60 15.25 1.46
N ALA A 247 7.46 14.58 0.32
CA ALA A 247 6.72 13.31 0.25
C ALA A 247 7.41 12.22 1.09
N GLN A 248 8.74 12.19 1.11
CA GLN A 248 9.51 11.26 1.95
C GLN A 248 9.26 11.47 3.45
N SER A 249 9.11 12.73 3.91
CA SER A 249 8.71 13.02 5.30
C SER A 249 7.31 12.49 5.59
N ILE A 250 6.34 12.76 4.72
CA ILE A 250 4.96 12.26 4.85
C ILE A 250 4.95 10.74 4.89
N LEU A 251 5.67 10.08 3.97
CA LEU A 251 5.76 8.62 3.92
C LEU A 251 6.33 8.04 5.23
N LYS A 252 7.40 8.63 5.76
CA LYS A 252 7.98 8.20 7.03
C LYS A 252 7.00 8.36 8.19
N GLU A 253 6.31 9.50 8.28
CA GLU A 253 5.34 9.80 9.34
C GLU A 253 4.10 8.91 9.27
N THR A 254 3.73 8.46 8.06
CA THR A 254 2.59 7.58 7.81
C THR A 254 2.95 6.08 7.77
N GLY A 255 4.14 5.72 8.26
CA GLY A 255 4.56 4.32 8.40
C GLY A 255 5.02 3.64 7.11
N GLN A 256 5.40 4.43 6.11
CA GLN A 256 5.91 3.96 4.82
C GLN A 256 7.32 4.52 4.59
N PRO A 257 8.37 4.02 5.26
CA PRO A 257 9.70 4.59 5.15
C PRO A 257 10.14 4.69 3.67
N PRO A 258 10.72 5.83 3.26
CA PRO A 258 11.16 6.01 1.88
C PRO A 258 12.30 5.08 1.51
N VAL A 259 12.39 4.70 0.24
CA VAL A 259 13.53 3.99 -0.35
C VAL A 259 14.43 5.01 -1.03
N VAL A 260 15.59 5.28 -0.43
CA VAL A 260 16.55 6.28 -0.89
C VAL A 260 17.93 5.66 -1.06
N PRO A 261 18.55 5.73 -2.23
CA PRO A 261 18.00 6.24 -3.49
C PRO A 261 16.84 5.37 -3.99
N ALA A 262 15.90 5.98 -4.73
CA ALA A 262 14.79 5.24 -5.34
C ALA A 262 15.30 4.20 -6.33
N ILE A 263 14.77 2.97 -6.28
CA ILE A 263 15.08 1.93 -7.27
C ILE A 263 14.24 2.20 -8.53
N ARG A 264 14.87 2.04 -9.68
CA ARG A 264 14.27 2.31 -10.99
C ARG A 264 14.39 1.11 -11.89
N LYS A 265 13.37 0.82 -12.70
CA LYS A 265 13.38 -0.28 -13.66
C LYS A 265 12.61 0.08 -14.93
N GLY A 266 13.11 -0.41 -16.07
CA GLY A 266 12.54 -0.19 -17.39
C GLY A 266 12.90 1.17 -17.99
N ASP A 267 12.06 1.66 -18.88
CA ASP A 267 12.27 2.90 -19.65
C ASP A 267 11.90 4.15 -18.84
N VAL A 268 12.55 4.30 -17.68
CA VAL A 268 12.27 5.42 -16.76
C VAL A 268 12.58 6.75 -17.44
N PRO A 269 11.61 7.69 -17.49
CA PRO A 269 11.81 9.03 -18.04
C PRO A 269 12.98 9.78 -17.41
N ALA A 270 13.68 10.60 -18.21
CA ALA A 270 14.88 11.30 -17.78
C ALA A 270 14.67 12.20 -16.56
N GLU A 271 13.48 12.78 -16.46
CA GLU A 271 13.09 13.69 -15.35
C GLU A 271 12.91 12.99 -13.99
N LEU A 272 12.90 11.64 -13.98
CA LEU A 272 12.85 10.79 -12.78
C LEU A 272 14.17 10.05 -12.49
N LYS A 273 15.23 10.26 -13.32
CA LYS A 273 16.55 9.63 -13.16
C LYS A 273 17.47 10.34 -12.15
#